data_d4492c5f58e4fb2c8b44090a2c160cd9
#
_entry.id   d4492c5f58e4fb2c8b44090a2c160cd9
#
_cell.length_a   1.000
_cell.length_b   1.000
_cell.length_c   1.000
_cell.angle_alpha   90.00
_cell.angle_beta   90.00
_cell.angle_gamma   90.00
#
_symmetry.space_group_name_H-M   'P 1'
#
loop_
_entity.id
_entity.type
_entity.pdbx_description
1 polymer ?
#
loop_
_entity_poly.entity_id
_entity_poly.type
_entity_poly.pdbx_seq_one_letter_code
_entity_poly.pdbx_strand_id
1 'polypeptide(L)'
;MNPLILDSAPPARRTPVIVALDFANEADTLAFVRRLSPDLCRLKIGKELFTATGRRLAEALINQGFQLFLDLKYHDIPNTVAAACRVAADMGVWMVDMHTAGGRRMMEAAAEAVANHRQRPLLIGVTILTSMEQADLNELGLNAPIADWASRWAALAQQSGLDGVVCSPHEAATLRR
;
A
#
# COMPACT_ATOMS: atom_id res chain seq x y z
N MET A 1 -41.65 9.54 -18.37
CA MET A 1 -40.57 8.64 -18.83
C MET A 1 -39.24 9.32 -18.55
N ASN A 2 -38.56 8.85 -17.52
CA ASN A 2 -37.28 9.43 -17.11
C ASN A 2 -36.18 8.58 -17.75
N PRO A 3 -35.25 9.12 -18.53
CA PRO A 3 -34.19 8.31 -19.10
C PRO A 3 -33.23 7.89 -17.97
N LEU A 4 -33.03 6.58 -17.86
CA LEU A 4 -32.02 5.96 -17.02
C LEU A 4 -30.63 6.54 -17.38
N ILE A 5 -30.09 7.36 -16.51
CA ILE A 5 -28.66 7.72 -16.56
C ILE A 5 -27.93 6.44 -16.16
N LEU A 6 -27.46 5.70 -17.15
CA LEU A 6 -26.49 4.64 -16.97
C LEU A 6 -25.22 5.28 -16.42
N ASP A 7 -24.97 5.00 -15.15
CA ASP A 7 -23.71 5.35 -14.47
C ASP A 7 -22.57 4.57 -15.14
N SER A 8 -21.99 5.15 -16.20
CA SER A 8 -20.89 4.58 -16.94
C SER A 8 -19.57 4.92 -16.24
N ALA A 9 -19.39 4.47 -15.01
CA ALA A 9 -18.05 4.40 -14.45
C ALA A 9 -17.24 3.43 -15.32
N PRO A 10 -16.09 3.83 -15.88
CA PRO A 10 -15.27 2.92 -16.67
C PRO A 10 -14.92 1.71 -15.80
N PRO A 11 -14.91 0.48 -16.37
CA PRO A 11 -14.58 -0.72 -15.63
C PRO A 11 -13.25 -0.51 -14.92
N ALA A 12 -13.21 -0.79 -13.62
CA ALA A 12 -12.01 -0.62 -12.81
C ALA A 12 -10.81 -1.25 -13.54
N ARG A 13 -9.84 -0.42 -13.91
CA ARG A 13 -8.65 -0.83 -14.68
C ARG A 13 -7.93 -1.96 -13.93
N ARG A 14 -8.05 -3.18 -14.41
CA ARG A 14 -7.49 -4.39 -13.79
C ARG A 14 -6.06 -4.65 -14.29
N THR A 15 -5.17 -3.65 -14.25
CA THR A 15 -3.76 -3.95 -14.52
C THR A 15 -3.09 -4.56 -13.28
N PRO A 16 -2.44 -5.73 -13.40
CA PRO A 16 -1.71 -6.32 -12.28
C PRO A 16 -0.33 -5.68 -12.07
N VAL A 17 0.14 -4.86 -13.00
CA VAL A 17 1.50 -4.31 -12.96
C VAL A 17 1.54 -3.06 -12.12
N ILE A 18 2.46 -3.01 -11.16
CA ILE A 18 2.81 -1.83 -10.38
C ILE A 18 4.29 -1.51 -10.66
N VAL A 19 4.54 -0.34 -11.23
CA VAL A 19 5.90 0.13 -11.53
C VAL A 19 6.45 0.90 -10.34
N ALA A 20 7.56 0.45 -9.78
CA ALA A 20 8.26 1.14 -8.70
C ALA A 20 9.04 2.34 -9.25
N LEU A 21 8.75 3.53 -8.70
CA LEU A 21 9.45 4.76 -9.04
C LEU A 21 10.63 4.97 -8.06
N ASP A 22 11.68 4.20 -8.25
CA ASP A 22 12.87 4.24 -7.39
C ASP A 22 13.87 5.27 -7.95
N PHE A 23 13.48 6.56 -7.87
CA PHE A 23 14.27 7.71 -8.30
C PHE A 23 14.54 8.64 -7.11
N ALA A 24 15.69 9.30 -7.14
CA ALA A 24 16.09 10.24 -6.09
C ALA A 24 15.45 11.65 -6.24
N ASN A 25 14.84 11.96 -7.39
CA ASN A 25 14.30 13.29 -7.67
C ASN A 25 13.09 13.27 -8.60
N GLU A 26 12.37 14.39 -8.62
CA GLU A 26 11.15 14.55 -9.41
C GLU A 26 11.40 14.60 -10.92
N ALA A 27 12.48 15.24 -11.37
CA ALA A 27 12.73 15.45 -12.80
C ALA A 27 12.90 14.12 -13.55
N ASP A 28 13.74 13.22 -13.00
CA ASP A 28 13.97 11.89 -13.56
C ASP A 28 12.71 11.03 -13.47
N THR A 29 11.97 11.13 -12.35
CA THR A 29 10.68 10.45 -12.17
C THR A 29 9.71 10.85 -13.29
N LEU A 30 9.49 12.13 -13.51
CA LEU A 30 8.55 12.62 -14.53
C LEU A 30 9.02 12.29 -15.95
N ALA A 31 10.34 12.32 -16.21
CA ALA A 31 10.89 11.91 -17.50
C ALA A 31 10.59 10.44 -17.81
N PHE A 32 10.68 9.58 -16.79
CA PHE A 32 10.34 8.16 -16.92
C PHE A 32 8.83 7.96 -17.07
N VAL A 33 8.01 8.59 -16.23
CA VAL A 33 6.54 8.43 -16.22
C VAL A 33 5.91 8.84 -17.55
N ARG A 34 6.45 9.86 -18.25
CA ARG A 34 5.97 10.24 -19.60
C ARG A 34 5.97 9.09 -20.62
N ARG A 35 6.70 8.02 -20.37
CA ARG A 35 6.77 6.81 -21.22
C ARG A 35 5.76 5.73 -20.82
N LEU A 36 5.02 5.95 -19.74
CA LEU A 36 4.05 4.98 -19.21
C LEU A 36 2.62 5.42 -19.54
N SER A 37 1.71 4.46 -19.50
CA SER A 37 0.27 4.71 -19.63
C SER A 37 -0.47 4.23 -18.38
N PRO A 38 -1.39 5.05 -17.82
CA PRO A 38 -2.22 4.64 -16.70
C PRO A 38 -3.16 3.48 -17.03
N ASP A 39 -3.37 3.15 -18.30
CA ASP A 39 -4.14 1.98 -18.72
C ASP A 39 -3.35 0.66 -18.58
N LEU A 40 -2.02 0.74 -18.58
CA LEU A 40 -1.14 -0.43 -18.59
C LEU A 40 -0.49 -0.74 -17.24
N CYS A 41 -0.34 0.27 -16.38
CA CYS A 41 0.30 0.08 -15.08
C CYS A 41 -0.22 1.04 -14.01
N ARG A 42 0.01 0.67 -12.77
CA ARG A 42 -0.05 1.50 -11.59
C ARG A 42 1.37 1.97 -11.23
N LEU A 43 1.46 2.97 -10.38
CA LEU A 43 2.75 3.49 -9.92
C LEU A 43 2.91 3.26 -8.40
N LYS A 44 4.15 3.08 -7.95
CA LYS A 44 4.51 3.02 -6.53
C LYS A 44 5.55 4.10 -6.22
N ILE A 45 5.28 4.92 -5.21
CA ILE A 45 6.25 5.85 -4.61
C ILE A 45 6.71 5.27 -3.27
N GLY A 46 8.02 5.04 -3.14
CA GLY A 46 8.66 4.62 -1.90
C GLY A 46 9.12 5.80 -1.03
N LYS A 47 9.72 5.46 0.12
CA LYS A 47 10.15 6.43 1.14
C LYS A 47 11.11 7.49 0.60
N GLU A 48 12.11 7.10 -0.20
CA GLU A 48 13.12 8.02 -0.73
C GLU A 48 12.46 9.11 -1.57
N LEU A 49 11.75 8.72 -2.61
CA LEU A 49 11.13 9.66 -3.53
C LEU A 49 10.07 10.54 -2.82
N PHE A 50 9.27 9.94 -1.93
CA PHE A 50 8.28 10.71 -1.17
C PHE A 50 8.94 11.70 -0.21
N THR A 51 10.04 11.32 0.44
CA THR A 51 10.80 12.23 1.31
C THR A 51 11.41 13.40 0.54
N ALA A 52 11.87 13.14 -0.69
CA ALA A 52 12.45 14.17 -1.56
C ALA A 52 11.40 15.12 -2.17
N THR A 53 10.19 14.64 -2.47
CA THR A 53 9.22 15.38 -3.30
C THR A 53 7.91 15.72 -2.60
N GLY A 54 7.61 15.00 -1.52
CA GLY A 54 6.39 15.17 -0.73
C GLY A 54 5.10 14.85 -1.49
N ARG A 55 4.00 15.38 -0.96
CA ARG A 55 2.63 15.20 -1.46
C ARG A 55 2.45 15.69 -2.90
N ARG A 56 3.16 16.74 -3.30
CA ARG A 56 2.97 17.40 -4.60
C ARG A 56 3.17 16.45 -5.79
N LEU A 57 4.23 15.64 -5.79
CA LEU A 57 4.46 14.66 -6.86
C LEU A 57 3.38 13.56 -6.88
N ALA A 58 3.00 13.06 -5.71
CA ALA A 58 1.96 12.04 -5.61
C ALA A 58 0.64 12.50 -6.25
N GLU A 59 0.18 13.70 -5.90
CA GLU A 59 -1.04 14.29 -6.47
C GLU A 59 -0.91 14.56 -7.98
N ALA A 60 0.27 15.00 -8.44
CA ALA A 60 0.51 15.23 -9.87
C ALA A 60 0.40 13.93 -10.68
N LEU A 61 0.86 12.79 -10.15
CA LEU A 61 0.73 11.48 -10.80
C LEU A 61 -0.72 10.97 -10.78
N ILE A 62 -1.43 11.16 -9.67
CA ILE A 62 -2.85 10.82 -9.56
C ILE A 62 -3.68 11.63 -10.55
N ASN A 63 -3.41 12.93 -10.68
CA ASN A 63 -4.10 13.82 -11.63
C ASN A 63 -3.82 13.47 -13.11
N GLN A 64 -2.70 12.76 -13.41
CA GLN A 64 -2.44 12.17 -14.71
C GLN A 64 -3.21 10.87 -14.97
N GLY A 65 -4.02 10.42 -14.01
CA GLY A 65 -4.88 9.23 -14.10
C GLY A 65 -4.24 7.93 -13.61
N PHE A 66 -3.05 7.97 -13.03
CA PHE A 66 -2.43 6.78 -12.44
C PHE A 66 -3.05 6.41 -11.10
N GLN A 67 -3.31 5.14 -10.88
CA GLN A 67 -3.53 4.59 -9.55
C GLN A 67 -2.18 4.52 -8.83
N LEU A 68 -2.07 5.19 -7.67
CA LEU A 68 -0.83 5.32 -6.93
C LEU A 68 -0.83 4.45 -5.66
N PHE A 69 0.21 3.63 -5.51
CA PHE A 69 0.56 2.96 -4.26
C PHE A 69 1.58 3.80 -3.50
N LEU A 70 1.24 4.25 -2.31
CA LEU A 70 2.11 4.98 -1.40
C LEU A 70 2.77 4.00 -0.43
N ASP A 71 4.01 3.59 -0.75
CA ASP A 71 4.78 2.54 -0.07
C ASP A 71 5.68 3.17 1.01
N LEU A 72 5.07 3.65 2.10
CA LEU A 72 5.78 4.30 3.21
C LEU A 72 5.97 3.38 4.42
N LYS A 73 5.31 2.22 4.43
CA LYS A 73 5.40 1.22 5.51
C LYS A 73 5.17 1.85 6.88
N TYR A 74 3.98 2.43 7.06
CA TYR A 74 3.60 3.09 8.32
C TYR A 74 3.78 2.15 9.51
N HIS A 75 4.44 2.66 10.55
CA HIS A 75 4.65 1.93 11.79
C HIS A 75 4.80 2.93 12.93
N ASP A 76 3.73 3.14 13.68
CA ASP A 76 3.66 4.11 14.77
C ASP A 76 2.49 3.75 15.71
N ILE A 77 2.25 4.56 16.73
CA ILE A 77 1.07 4.41 17.58
C ILE A 77 -0.23 4.53 16.77
N PRO A 78 -1.32 3.86 17.20
CA PRO A 78 -2.55 3.73 16.41
C PRO A 78 -3.09 5.04 15.83
N ASN A 79 -3.19 6.10 16.66
CA ASN A 79 -3.72 7.40 16.22
C ASN A 79 -2.88 8.07 15.12
N THR A 80 -1.56 7.93 15.17
CA THR A 80 -0.65 8.50 14.16
C THR A 80 -0.82 7.80 12.82
N VAL A 81 -0.88 6.46 12.82
CA VAL A 81 -1.08 5.70 11.58
C VAL A 81 -2.47 5.95 11.01
N ALA A 82 -3.50 5.99 11.85
CA ALA A 82 -4.86 6.34 11.44
C ALA A 82 -4.92 7.73 10.76
N ALA A 83 -4.24 8.73 11.34
CA ALA A 83 -4.17 10.07 10.77
C ALA A 83 -3.43 10.09 9.43
N ALA A 84 -2.30 9.36 9.32
CA ALA A 84 -1.55 9.22 8.07
C ALA A 84 -2.38 8.56 6.97
N CYS A 85 -3.14 7.50 7.30
CA CYS A 85 -4.03 6.83 6.35
C CYS A 85 -5.17 7.74 5.86
N ARG A 86 -5.75 8.60 6.74
CA ARG A 86 -6.73 9.61 6.31
C ARG A 86 -6.13 10.61 5.31
N VAL A 87 -4.94 11.14 5.62
CA VAL A 87 -4.24 12.06 4.70
C VAL A 87 -3.94 11.40 3.37
N ALA A 88 -3.53 10.13 3.37
CA ALA A 88 -3.31 9.36 2.14
C ALA A 88 -4.61 9.17 1.34
N ALA A 89 -5.72 8.89 2.02
CA ALA A 89 -7.04 8.81 1.40
C ALA A 89 -7.48 10.16 0.78
N ASP A 90 -7.28 11.28 1.50
CA ASP A 90 -7.57 12.63 1.01
C ASP A 90 -6.74 13.02 -0.22
N MET A 91 -5.53 12.47 -0.37
CA MET A 91 -4.72 12.62 -1.59
C MET A 91 -5.26 11.81 -2.77
N GLY A 92 -6.15 10.87 -2.53
CA GLY A 92 -6.69 9.98 -3.57
C GLY A 92 -5.76 8.82 -3.94
N VAL A 93 -4.85 8.41 -3.07
CA VAL A 93 -4.00 7.23 -3.35
C VAL A 93 -4.85 5.96 -3.43
N TRP A 94 -4.45 5.06 -4.30
CA TRP A 94 -5.14 3.78 -4.51
C TRP A 94 -4.81 2.75 -3.42
N MET A 95 -3.59 2.76 -2.88
CA MET A 95 -3.11 1.77 -1.91
C MET A 95 -2.08 2.40 -0.97
N VAL A 96 -2.09 2.00 0.30
CA VAL A 96 -1.05 2.31 1.30
C VAL A 96 -0.66 1.06 2.06
N ASP A 97 0.53 1.05 2.63
CA ASP A 97 1.01 -0.07 3.43
C ASP A 97 1.43 0.34 4.84
N MET A 98 1.41 -0.66 5.73
CA MET A 98 1.86 -0.53 7.10
C MET A 98 2.46 -1.83 7.61
N HIS A 99 3.39 -1.77 8.56
CA HIS A 99 3.95 -2.97 9.19
C HIS A 99 2.92 -3.66 10.08
N THR A 100 2.71 -4.96 9.87
CA THR A 100 1.85 -5.78 10.73
C THR A 100 2.39 -5.93 12.14
N ALA A 101 3.71 -5.80 12.31
CA ALA A 101 4.39 -5.76 13.61
C ALA A 101 3.93 -4.60 14.52
N GLY A 102 3.28 -3.57 13.97
CA GLY A 102 2.61 -2.52 14.75
C GLY A 102 1.40 -3.01 15.56
N GLY A 103 0.94 -4.24 15.30
CA GLY A 103 -0.07 -4.94 16.06
C GLY A 103 -1.50 -4.60 15.67
N ARG A 104 -2.43 -5.41 16.19
CA ARG A 104 -3.87 -5.34 15.90
C ARG A 104 -4.45 -3.92 16.03
N ARG A 105 -4.24 -3.28 17.18
CA ARG A 105 -4.82 -1.95 17.46
C ARG A 105 -4.40 -0.88 16.44
N MET A 106 -3.16 -0.95 15.96
CA MET A 106 -2.68 0.00 14.95
C MET A 106 -3.38 -0.23 13.60
N MET A 107 -3.49 -1.50 13.18
CA MET A 107 -4.14 -1.86 11.92
C MET A 107 -5.65 -1.58 11.92
N GLU A 108 -6.34 -1.93 13.02
CA GLU A 108 -7.77 -1.63 13.20
C GLU A 108 -8.04 -0.12 13.17
N ALA A 109 -7.24 0.68 13.88
CA ALA A 109 -7.36 2.13 13.85
C ALA A 109 -7.17 2.73 12.44
N ALA A 110 -6.23 2.17 11.66
CA ALA A 110 -6.05 2.55 10.25
C ALA A 110 -7.26 2.18 9.39
N ALA A 111 -7.79 0.96 9.55
CA ALA A 111 -8.95 0.48 8.80
C ALA A 111 -10.21 1.32 9.11
N GLU A 112 -10.49 1.58 10.39
CA GLU A 112 -11.60 2.43 10.83
C GLU A 112 -11.47 3.87 10.30
N ALA A 113 -10.25 4.41 10.28
CA ALA A 113 -10.00 5.79 9.87
C ALA A 113 -10.38 6.08 8.41
N VAL A 114 -10.40 5.06 7.55
CA VAL A 114 -10.72 5.20 6.11
C VAL A 114 -11.97 4.44 5.70
N ALA A 115 -12.66 3.75 6.63
CA ALA A 115 -13.79 2.86 6.31
C ALA A 115 -14.89 3.56 5.50
N ASN A 116 -15.21 4.80 5.84
CA ASN A 116 -16.27 5.59 5.20
C ASN A 116 -15.73 6.65 4.22
N HIS A 117 -14.44 6.59 3.89
CA HIS A 117 -13.86 7.55 2.96
C HIS A 117 -14.35 7.27 1.54
N ARG A 118 -14.77 8.32 0.81
CA ARG A 118 -15.32 8.19 -0.55
C ARG A 118 -14.35 7.49 -1.53
N GLN A 119 -13.07 7.73 -1.38
CA GLN A 119 -11.99 7.10 -2.14
C GLN A 119 -11.12 6.28 -1.19
N ARG A 120 -11.73 5.29 -0.53
CA ARG A 120 -11.02 4.43 0.41
C ARG A 120 -9.85 3.73 -0.28
N PRO A 121 -8.60 3.95 0.17
CA PRO A 121 -7.45 3.21 -0.35
C PRO A 121 -7.50 1.75 0.11
N LEU A 122 -6.86 0.86 -0.65
CA LEU A 122 -6.52 -0.46 -0.15
C LEU A 122 -5.45 -0.32 0.95
N LEU A 123 -5.68 -0.97 2.07
CA LEU A 123 -4.74 -1.05 3.18
C LEU A 123 -4.06 -2.41 3.16
N ILE A 124 -2.74 -2.45 3.04
CA ILE A 124 -2.00 -3.71 3.00
C ILE A 124 -0.95 -3.80 4.10
N GLY A 125 -0.80 -5.00 4.66
CA GLY A 125 0.15 -5.29 5.72
C GLY A 125 1.51 -5.72 5.14
N VAL A 126 2.59 -5.16 5.66
CA VAL A 126 3.95 -5.67 5.43
C VAL A 126 4.25 -6.65 6.55
N THR A 127 4.39 -7.93 6.21
CA THR A 127 4.71 -8.99 7.18
C THR A 127 6.19 -8.95 7.55
N ILE A 128 7.01 -9.81 6.97
CA ILE A 128 8.46 -9.77 7.13
C ILE A 128 9.06 -9.08 5.91
N LEU A 129 10.04 -8.20 6.12
CA LEU A 129 10.76 -7.59 5.02
C LEU A 129 11.55 -8.67 4.27
N THR A 130 11.50 -8.64 2.95
CA THR A 130 12.17 -9.63 2.09
C THR A 130 13.70 -9.63 2.22
N SER A 131 14.26 -8.59 2.81
CA SER A 131 15.70 -8.48 3.13
C SER A 131 16.08 -9.14 4.46
N MET A 132 15.11 -9.54 5.29
CA MET A 132 15.40 -10.17 6.59
C MET A 132 15.65 -11.67 6.43
N GLU A 133 16.65 -12.14 7.17
CA GLU A 133 16.98 -13.53 7.31
C GLU A 133 16.54 -14.07 8.69
N GLN A 134 16.61 -15.40 8.87
CA GLN A 134 16.24 -16.02 10.15
C GLN A 134 17.09 -15.50 11.32
N ALA A 135 18.34 -15.15 11.08
CA ALA A 135 19.24 -14.59 12.10
C ALA A 135 18.70 -13.25 12.63
N ASP A 136 18.22 -12.37 11.73
CA ASP A 136 17.65 -11.08 12.12
C ASP A 136 16.43 -11.24 13.02
N LEU A 137 15.55 -12.22 12.69
CA LEU A 137 14.38 -12.52 13.52
C LEU A 137 14.79 -13.04 14.90
N ASN A 138 15.79 -13.91 14.95
CA ASN A 138 16.28 -14.47 16.21
C ASN A 138 16.86 -13.37 17.12
N GLU A 139 17.59 -12.41 16.57
CA GLU A 139 18.09 -11.23 17.31
C GLU A 139 16.94 -10.39 17.90
N LEU A 140 15.80 -10.33 17.24
CA LEU A 140 14.59 -9.67 17.73
C LEU A 140 13.79 -10.53 18.72
N GLY A 141 14.27 -11.74 19.06
CA GLY A 141 13.58 -12.69 19.94
C GLY A 141 12.45 -13.47 19.24
N LEU A 142 12.37 -13.41 17.92
CA LEU A 142 11.37 -14.10 17.12
C LEU A 142 11.93 -15.45 16.63
N ASN A 143 11.96 -16.46 17.48
CA ASN A 143 12.67 -17.72 17.25
C ASN A 143 11.94 -18.75 16.38
N ALA A 144 10.71 -18.49 15.96
CA ALA A 144 10.00 -19.36 15.01
C ALA A 144 10.50 -19.15 13.58
N PRO A 145 10.30 -20.11 12.66
CA PRO A 145 10.65 -19.94 11.24
C PRO A 145 10.01 -18.68 10.61
N ILE A 146 10.73 -18.06 9.69
CA ILE A 146 10.25 -16.86 8.98
C ILE A 146 8.85 -17.09 8.38
N ALA A 147 8.63 -18.24 7.74
CA ALA A 147 7.34 -18.57 7.10
C ALA A 147 6.18 -18.63 8.10
N ASP A 148 6.45 -19.06 9.34
CA ASP A 148 5.44 -19.10 10.40
C ASP A 148 5.07 -17.69 10.85
N TRP A 149 6.06 -16.80 11.00
CA TRP A 149 5.82 -15.40 11.33
C TRP A 149 5.09 -14.68 10.21
N ALA A 150 5.49 -14.88 8.94
CA ALA A 150 4.80 -14.28 7.79
C ALA A 150 3.32 -14.71 7.77
N SER A 151 3.03 -16.00 7.99
CA SER A 151 1.67 -16.54 8.01
C SER A 151 0.85 -15.99 9.20
N ARG A 152 1.42 -15.92 10.40
CA ARG A 152 0.76 -15.35 11.59
C ARG A 152 0.42 -13.88 11.40
N TRP A 153 1.35 -13.11 10.86
CA TRP A 153 1.15 -11.68 10.65
C TRP A 153 0.19 -11.39 9.48
N ALA A 154 0.18 -12.23 8.45
CA ALA A 154 -0.83 -12.16 7.41
C ALA A 154 -2.24 -12.43 7.94
N ALA A 155 -2.40 -13.46 8.77
CA ALA A 155 -3.68 -13.74 9.43
C ALA A 155 -4.10 -12.60 10.38
N LEU A 156 -3.15 -12.00 11.11
CA LEU A 156 -3.42 -10.84 11.96
C LEU A 156 -3.88 -9.63 11.14
N ALA A 157 -3.24 -9.35 10.00
CA ALA A 157 -3.63 -8.28 9.08
C ALA A 157 -5.06 -8.48 8.58
N GLN A 158 -5.40 -9.67 8.12
CA GLN A 158 -6.75 -10.02 7.68
C GLN A 158 -7.79 -9.81 8.77
N GLN A 159 -7.53 -10.32 9.99
CA GLN A 159 -8.41 -10.18 11.14
C GLN A 159 -8.57 -8.74 11.62
N SER A 160 -7.62 -7.87 11.30
CA SER A 160 -7.63 -6.44 11.61
C SER A 160 -8.28 -5.57 10.52
N GLY A 161 -8.85 -6.19 9.47
CA GLY A 161 -9.58 -5.50 8.41
C GLY A 161 -8.71 -4.91 7.31
N LEU A 162 -7.45 -5.36 7.15
CA LEU A 162 -6.65 -4.99 6.01
C LEU A 162 -7.07 -5.78 4.76
N ASP A 163 -6.86 -5.19 3.59
CA ASP A 163 -7.29 -5.73 2.29
C ASP A 163 -6.32 -6.78 1.72
N GLY A 164 -5.12 -6.87 2.27
CA GLY A 164 -4.10 -7.82 1.82
C GLY A 164 -2.77 -7.65 2.53
N VAL A 165 -1.76 -8.35 2.03
CA VAL A 165 -0.39 -8.27 2.53
C VAL A 165 0.62 -8.19 1.39
N VAL A 166 1.79 -7.62 1.68
CA VAL A 166 2.99 -7.75 0.85
C VAL A 166 3.64 -9.07 1.18
N CYS A 167 3.92 -9.87 0.18
CA CYS A 167 4.59 -11.16 0.34
C CYS A 167 5.49 -11.47 -0.86
N SER A 168 6.39 -12.43 -0.69
CA SER A 168 7.15 -12.97 -1.80
C SER A 168 6.25 -13.82 -2.72
N PRO A 169 6.60 -14.00 -4.02
CA PRO A 169 5.88 -14.92 -4.90
C PRO A 169 5.80 -16.35 -4.35
N HIS A 170 6.81 -16.79 -3.59
CA HIS A 170 6.86 -18.13 -2.99
C HIS A 170 5.82 -18.32 -1.86
N GLU A 171 5.44 -17.24 -1.18
CA GLU A 171 4.46 -17.24 -0.09
C GLU A 171 3.03 -17.09 -0.59
N ALA A 172 2.84 -16.52 -1.79
CA ALA A 172 1.52 -16.12 -2.29
C ALA A 172 0.50 -17.27 -2.32
N ALA A 173 0.91 -18.48 -2.70
CA ALA A 173 0.02 -19.65 -2.73
C ALA A 173 -0.43 -20.09 -1.33
N THR A 174 0.44 -19.96 -0.33
CA THR A 174 0.14 -20.30 1.08
C THR A 174 -0.76 -19.26 1.71
N LEU A 175 -0.51 -17.98 1.47
CA LEU A 175 -1.25 -16.86 2.07
C LEU A 175 -2.63 -16.61 1.44
N ARG A 176 -2.93 -17.20 0.28
CA ARG A 176 -4.26 -17.14 -0.37
C ARG A 176 -5.25 -18.19 0.10
N ARG A 177 -4.85 -19.14 0.92
CA ARG A 177 -5.72 -20.20 1.49
C ARG A 177 -6.42 -19.71 2.74
#